data_9b196f2f1a176a1fe370190a1e75ab71
#
_entry.id   9b196f2f1a176a1fe370190a1e75ab71
#
_cell.length_a   1.000
_cell.length_b   1.000
_cell.length_c   1.000
_cell.angle_alpha   90.00
_cell.angle_beta   90.00
_cell.angle_gamma   90.00
#
_symmetry.space_group_name_H-M   'P 1'
#
loop_
_entity.id
_entity.type
_entity.pdbx_description
1 polymer ?
#
loop_
_entity_poly.entity_id
_entity_poly.type
_entity_poly.pdbx_seq_one_letter_code
_entity_poly.pdbx_strand_id
1 'polypeptide(L)'
;MKLCWKYAACLLLILLLPSCVGNKSKVSQEDTASLPDTMALVVDVPDVETEDVVITPARVDELFDDFIWNFTSNEKLQRRRIGFPLPIVTAEGTQLIDKDDWEYDLLISEEPTYTLVFDNEDELDKEGDTSLESAEVEWVYLDTKMRQRYFFNRNHGAWELDSISLMPLPSIDNEEGFVDFYRSFASDSIYQLEHITNPIGFVTLDPDDEFSILETTMGISQWFGFRPELPKDRLTNINYGQANDDLSRHKILKVNGFEDGSSIILYFRKRGNEWEMYKFEDTSI
;
A
#
# COMPACT_ATOMS: atom_id res chain seq x y z
N MET A 1 -6.48 -7.73 -4.90
CA MET A 1 -6.63 -8.50 -6.16
C MET A 1 -7.69 -7.96 -7.13
N LYS A 2 -8.77 -7.33 -6.64
CA LYS A 2 -9.84 -6.81 -7.53
C LYS A 2 -9.45 -5.55 -8.31
N LEU A 3 -8.72 -4.62 -7.72
CA LEU A 3 -8.31 -3.37 -8.36
C LEU A 3 -7.34 -3.61 -9.54
N CYS A 4 -6.34 -4.47 -9.36
CA CYS A 4 -5.33 -4.81 -10.38
C CYS A 4 -5.95 -5.42 -11.67
N TRP A 5 -7.00 -6.22 -11.52
CA TRP A 5 -7.67 -6.87 -12.66
C TRP A 5 -8.55 -5.91 -13.47
N LYS A 6 -9.20 -4.95 -12.81
CA LYS A 6 -10.13 -4.01 -13.47
C LYS A 6 -9.42 -3.02 -14.39
N TYR A 7 -8.25 -2.51 -14.00
CA TYR A 7 -7.50 -1.56 -14.83
C TYR A 7 -6.77 -2.23 -16.00
N ALA A 8 -6.38 -3.50 -15.87
CA ALA A 8 -5.82 -4.28 -16.98
C ALA A 8 -6.89 -4.66 -18.04
N ALA A 9 -8.16 -4.81 -17.64
CA ALA A 9 -9.24 -5.16 -18.55
C ALA A 9 -9.75 -3.96 -19.39
N CYS A 10 -9.65 -2.71 -18.90
CA CYS A 10 -10.04 -1.52 -19.67
C CYS A 10 -9.16 -1.24 -20.88
N LEU A 11 -7.90 -1.67 -20.86
CA LEU A 11 -6.96 -1.48 -21.99
C LEU A 11 -7.30 -2.34 -23.22
N LEU A 12 -8.13 -3.39 -23.09
CA LEU A 12 -8.47 -4.31 -24.19
C LEU A 12 -9.76 -3.95 -24.95
N LEU A 13 -10.53 -2.94 -24.47
CA LEU A 13 -11.84 -2.61 -25.07
C LEU A 13 -11.86 -1.41 -26.01
N ILE A 14 -10.74 -0.75 -26.26
CA ILE A 14 -10.66 0.48 -27.10
C ILE A 14 -10.40 0.19 -28.59
N LEU A 15 -10.26 -1.07 -29.02
CA LEU A 15 -9.84 -1.39 -30.40
C LEU A 15 -10.93 -1.85 -31.40
N LEU A 16 -12.22 -1.77 -31.07
CA LEU A 16 -13.26 -2.15 -32.06
C LEU A 16 -14.46 -1.19 -32.08
N LEU A 17 -14.36 -0.05 -32.76
CA LEU A 17 -15.51 0.60 -33.34
C LEU A 17 -15.18 1.05 -34.77
N PRO A 18 -15.89 0.56 -35.80
CA PRO A 18 -15.76 1.07 -37.13
C PRO A 18 -16.64 2.32 -37.33
N SER A 19 -16.02 3.31 -37.96
CA SER A 19 -16.61 4.47 -38.62
C SER A 19 -17.84 4.13 -39.47
N CYS A 20 -18.91 4.93 -39.37
CA CYS A 20 -19.83 5.14 -40.49
C CYS A 20 -20.33 6.59 -40.55
N VAL A 21 -20.05 7.15 -41.71
CA VAL A 21 -20.37 8.46 -42.28
C VAL A 21 -21.83 8.53 -42.76
N GLY A 22 -22.43 9.74 -42.73
CA GLY A 22 -23.58 10.08 -43.60
C GLY A 22 -24.51 11.14 -43.00
N ASN A 23 -24.38 12.35 -43.23
CA ASN A 23 -24.66 13.29 -44.36
C ASN A 23 -26.05 13.94 -44.35
N LYS A 24 -26.04 15.31 -44.35
CA LYS A 24 -26.93 16.31 -44.99
C LYS A 24 -28.32 16.61 -44.39
N SER A 25 -28.49 17.81 -43.94
CA SER A 25 -28.89 19.13 -44.52
C SER A 25 -30.39 19.41 -44.47
N LYS A 26 -30.83 20.54 -43.95
CA LYS A 26 -31.29 21.73 -44.70
C LYS A 26 -31.87 22.83 -43.76
N VAL A 27 -31.46 23.97 -44.08
CA VAL A 27 -31.92 25.34 -43.82
C VAL A 27 -33.41 25.53 -44.09
N SER A 28 -34.08 26.36 -43.30
CA SER A 28 -35.04 27.40 -43.78
C SER A 28 -35.22 28.51 -42.75
N GLN A 29 -35.22 29.68 -43.33
CA GLN A 29 -35.25 31.03 -42.79
C GLN A 29 -36.68 31.54 -42.51
N GLU A 30 -36.71 32.65 -41.74
CA GLU A 30 -37.70 33.75 -41.69
C GLU A 30 -38.98 33.51 -40.87
N ASP A 31 -39.30 34.35 -39.90
CA ASP A 31 -39.74 35.75 -40.07
C ASP A 31 -39.76 36.55 -38.74
N THR A 32 -39.59 37.84 -38.96
CA THR A 32 -39.56 38.97 -38.08
C THR A 32 -40.91 39.29 -37.42
N ALA A 33 -40.93 39.68 -36.08
CA ALA A 33 -41.86 40.68 -35.57
C ALA A 33 -41.45 41.19 -34.16
N SER A 34 -41.11 42.45 -34.14
CA SER A 34 -41.26 43.53 -33.16
C SER A 34 -41.45 43.22 -31.66
N LEU A 35 -40.63 43.96 -30.90
CA LEU A 35 -40.65 44.26 -29.44
C LEU A 35 -41.99 44.81 -28.94
N PRO A 36 -42.29 44.71 -27.63
CA PRO A 36 -42.01 45.86 -26.77
C PRO A 36 -41.33 45.50 -25.41
N ASP A 37 -40.55 46.45 -25.05
CA ASP A 37 -40.04 46.86 -23.74
C ASP A 37 -40.77 46.30 -22.52
N THR A 38 -40.08 45.61 -21.61
CA THR A 38 -40.40 45.63 -20.17
C THR A 38 -39.33 44.87 -19.35
N MET A 39 -38.70 45.62 -18.47
CA MET A 39 -38.07 45.25 -17.23
C MET A 39 -36.94 44.20 -17.25
N ALA A 40 -35.73 44.70 -17.08
CA ALA A 40 -34.60 43.94 -16.58
C ALA A 40 -34.91 43.38 -15.19
N LEU A 41 -35.23 42.11 -15.14
CA LEU A 41 -35.03 41.28 -13.94
C LEU A 41 -33.54 40.99 -13.89
N VAL A 42 -32.84 41.68 -12.99
CA VAL A 42 -31.55 41.27 -12.50
C VAL A 42 -31.79 39.97 -11.76
N VAL A 43 -31.57 38.85 -12.42
CA VAL A 43 -31.40 37.59 -11.74
C VAL A 43 -30.02 37.67 -11.12
N ASP A 44 -30.03 37.94 -9.81
CA ASP A 44 -28.89 37.69 -8.95
C ASP A 44 -28.54 36.21 -9.10
N VAL A 45 -27.56 35.91 -9.95
CA VAL A 45 -26.91 34.59 -9.95
C VAL A 45 -26.11 34.62 -8.66
N PRO A 46 -26.42 33.77 -7.66
CA PRO A 46 -25.54 33.67 -6.52
C PRO A 46 -24.20 33.24 -7.08
N ASP A 47 -23.15 34.05 -6.87
CA ASP A 47 -21.79 33.60 -6.96
C ASP A 47 -21.71 32.28 -6.17
N VAL A 48 -21.63 31.18 -6.87
CA VAL A 48 -21.17 29.94 -6.28
C VAL A 48 -19.69 30.19 -6.02
N GLU A 49 -19.40 30.76 -4.86
CA GLU A 49 -18.08 30.71 -4.30
C GLU A 49 -17.74 29.23 -4.30
N THR A 50 -16.84 28.82 -5.18
CA THR A 50 -16.09 27.59 -5.02
C THR A 50 -15.35 27.79 -3.72
N GLU A 51 -15.97 27.36 -2.60
CA GLU A 51 -15.24 27.19 -1.35
C GLU A 51 -14.12 26.22 -1.70
N ASP A 52 -12.90 26.73 -1.83
CA ASP A 52 -11.71 25.93 -1.70
C ASP A 52 -11.86 25.24 -0.35
N VAL A 53 -12.19 23.95 -0.39
CA VAL A 53 -12.33 23.14 0.81
C VAL A 53 -10.94 23.06 1.42
N VAL A 54 -10.64 24.01 2.30
CA VAL A 54 -9.40 23.99 3.09
C VAL A 54 -9.49 22.72 3.96
N ILE A 55 -8.73 21.71 3.59
CA ILE A 55 -8.62 20.49 4.38
C ILE A 55 -7.92 20.91 5.67
N THR A 56 -8.68 20.95 6.76
CA THR A 56 -8.12 21.27 8.08
C THR A 56 -7.49 20.00 8.62
N PRO A 57 -6.21 20.02 9.04
CA PRO A 57 -5.57 18.90 9.72
C PRO A 57 -6.39 18.49 10.93
N ALA A 58 -6.61 17.20 11.08
CA ALA A 58 -7.25 16.61 12.24
C ALA A 58 -6.19 15.88 13.08
N ARG A 59 -6.52 15.52 14.32
CA ARG A 59 -5.60 14.75 15.18
C ARG A 59 -5.13 13.44 14.51
N VAL A 60 -5.96 12.86 13.67
CA VAL A 60 -5.64 11.66 12.87
C VAL A 60 -4.48 11.88 11.89
N ASP A 61 -4.10 13.12 11.61
CA ASP A 61 -2.98 13.45 10.73
C ASP A 61 -1.63 13.60 11.49
N GLU A 62 -1.58 13.41 12.80
CA GLU A 62 -0.32 13.50 13.56
C GLU A 62 0.61 12.34 13.24
N LEU A 63 0.10 11.11 13.27
CA LEU A 63 0.81 9.90 12.88
C LEU A 63 0.28 9.37 11.55
N PHE A 64 1.15 8.82 10.73
CA PHE A 64 0.73 8.20 9.50
C PHE A 64 -0.14 6.96 9.76
N ASP A 65 0.15 6.19 10.80
CA ASP A 65 -0.63 5.00 11.18
C ASP A 65 -2.07 5.33 11.56
N ASP A 66 -2.27 6.40 12.34
CA ASP A 66 -3.61 6.86 12.68
C ASP A 66 -4.37 7.31 11.41
N PHE A 67 -3.68 7.99 10.52
CA PHE A 67 -4.26 8.42 9.24
C PHE A 67 -4.61 7.24 8.36
N ILE A 68 -3.66 6.33 8.09
CA ILE A 68 -3.89 5.22 7.13
C ILE A 68 -5.01 4.29 7.61
N TRP A 69 -5.10 4.02 8.92
CA TRP A 69 -6.21 3.28 9.50
C TRP A 69 -7.57 3.93 9.22
N ASN A 70 -7.67 5.24 9.47
CA ASN A 70 -8.90 5.98 9.19
C ASN A 70 -9.19 6.11 7.69
N PHE A 71 -8.16 6.26 6.86
CA PHE A 71 -8.28 6.32 5.41
C PHE A 71 -8.84 5.02 4.81
N THR A 72 -8.40 3.88 5.33
CA THR A 72 -8.82 2.55 4.87
C THR A 72 -10.19 2.13 5.39
N SER A 73 -10.61 2.64 6.54
CA SER A 73 -11.89 2.28 7.17
C SER A 73 -13.04 3.26 6.89
N ASN A 74 -12.77 4.42 6.24
CA ASN A 74 -13.78 5.45 6.00
C ASN A 74 -13.79 5.94 4.55
N GLU A 75 -14.73 5.45 3.74
CA GLU A 75 -14.87 5.80 2.33
C GLU A 75 -14.96 7.32 2.07
N LYS A 76 -15.68 8.05 2.92
CA LYS A 76 -15.84 9.51 2.75
C LYS A 76 -14.53 10.25 3.04
N LEU A 77 -13.77 9.80 4.03
CA LEU A 77 -12.45 10.34 4.32
C LEU A 77 -11.51 10.03 3.16
N GLN A 78 -11.50 8.79 2.68
CA GLN A 78 -10.66 8.36 1.57
C GLN A 78 -10.86 9.25 0.35
N ARG A 79 -12.12 9.45 -0.10
CA ARG A 79 -12.43 10.32 -1.26
C ARG A 79 -12.04 11.78 -1.08
N ARG A 80 -11.94 12.29 0.15
CA ARG A 80 -11.51 13.66 0.43
C ARG A 80 -10.00 13.82 0.51
N ARG A 81 -9.29 12.72 0.77
CA ARG A 81 -7.84 12.67 0.97
C ARG A 81 -7.11 12.08 -0.23
N ILE A 82 -7.70 12.16 -1.41
CA ILE A 82 -7.11 11.77 -2.68
C ILE A 82 -7.03 12.98 -3.57
N GLY A 83 -5.82 13.26 -4.10
CA GLY A 83 -5.56 14.26 -5.13
C GLY A 83 -6.10 13.80 -6.49
N PHE A 84 -7.28 14.28 -6.90
CA PHE A 84 -7.85 13.95 -8.20
C PHE A 84 -7.55 15.00 -9.26
N PRO A 85 -7.33 14.59 -10.54
CA PRO A 85 -7.31 13.23 -11.03
C PRO A 85 -6.09 12.45 -10.52
N LEU A 86 -6.31 11.24 -9.98
CA LEU A 86 -5.25 10.42 -9.39
C LEU A 86 -4.44 9.70 -10.47
N PRO A 87 -3.12 9.92 -10.57
CA PRO A 87 -2.28 9.20 -11.50
C PRO A 87 -1.98 7.78 -11.02
N ILE A 88 -2.17 6.82 -11.93
CA ILE A 88 -1.71 5.43 -11.78
C ILE A 88 -0.60 5.19 -12.81
N VAL A 89 0.60 4.92 -12.32
CA VAL A 89 1.79 4.70 -13.13
C VAL A 89 2.05 3.21 -13.27
N THR A 90 2.15 2.74 -14.51
CA THR A 90 2.49 1.34 -14.84
C THR A 90 3.67 1.30 -15.82
N ALA A 91 4.14 0.10 -16.14
CA ALA A 91 5.20 -0.08 -17.14
C ALA A 91 4.75 0.39 -18.55
N GLU A 92 3.44 0.37 -18.82
CA GLU A 92 2.84 0.78 -20.10
C GLU A 92 2.60 2.30 -20.21
N GLY A 93 2.59 3.01 -19.07
CA GLY A 93 2.38 4.45 -19.00
C GLY A 93 1.57 4.92 -17.81
N THR A 94 1.10 6.16 -17.85
CA THR A 94 0.30 6.77 -16.78
C THR A 94 -1.16 6.89 -17.20
N GLN A 95 -2.05 6.41 -16.35
CA GLN A 95 -3.49 6.58 -16.44
C GLN A 95 -3.97 7.54 -15.35
N LEU A 96 -4.94 8.39 -15.65
CA LEU A 96 -5.57 9.26 -14.66
C LEU A 96 -6.94 8.71 -14.28
N ILE A 97 -7.23 8.67 -13.00
CA ILE A 97 -8.53 8.26 -12.46
C ILE A 97 -9.23 9.49 -11.91
N ASP A 98 -10.42 9.77 -12.45
CA ASP A 98 -11.26 10.84 -11.95
C ASP A 98 -11.99 10.44 -10.67
N LYS A 99 -12.45 11.44 -9.92
CA LYS A 99 -13.10 11.23 -8.61
C LYS A 99 -14.32 10.31 -8.69
N ASP A 100 -15.09 10.38 -9.79
CA ASP A 100 -16.30 9.59 -9.96
C ASP A 100 -16.00 8.13 -10.31
N ASP A 101 -14.80 7.86 -10.88
CA ASP A 101 -14.34 6.53 -11.26
C ASP A 101 -13.56 5.84 -10.12
N TRP A 102 -13.29 6.55 -9.01
CA TRP A 102 -12.61 5.96 -7.86
C TRP A 102 -13.52 4.98 -7.13
N GLU A 103 -13.05 3.74 -7.00
CA GLU A 103 -13.66 2.73 -6.14
C GLU A 103 -12.97 2.71 -4.77
N TYR A 104 -13.75 2.55 -3.71
CA TYR A 104 -13.24 2.44 -2.34
C TYR A 104 -12.25 1.29 -2.21
N ASP A 105 -11.07 1.58 -1.67
CA ASP A 105 -9.97 0.64 -1.53
C ASP A 105 -9.65 0.42 -0.04
N LEU A 106 -9.74 -0.82 0.40
CA LEU A 106 -9.45 -1.20 1.78
C LEU A 106 -7.95 -1.27 2.10
N LEU A 107 -7.09 -1.19 1.08
CA LEU A 107 -5.64 -1.30 1.23
C LEU A 107 -5.25 -2.45 2.18
N ILE A 108 -4.40 -2.14 3.18
CA ILE A 108 -3.87 -3.13 4.13
C ILE A 108 -4.93 -3.75 5.04
N SER A 109 -6.11 -3.15 5.20
CA SER A 109 -7.15 -3.64 6.12
C SER A 109 -8.01 -4.80 5.57
N GLU A 110 -7.72 -5.31 4.37
CA GLU A 110 -8.42 -6.50 3.83
C GLU A 110 -8.02 -7.81 4.50
N GLU A 111 -6.84 -7.87 5.09
CA GLU A 111 -6.27 -9.10 5.69
C GLU A 111 -6.30 -9.02 7.22
N PRO A 112 -6.31 -10.14 7.93
CA PRO A 112 -6.27 -10.15 9.39
C PRO A 112 -4.93 -9.68 9.96
N THR A 113 -3.88 -9.70 9.13
CA THR A 113 -2.52 -9.29 9.49
C THR A 113 -1.92 -8.42 8.39
N TYR A 114 -1.00 -7.56 8.76
CA TYR A 114 -0.17 -6.81 7.81
C TYR A 114 1.31 -7.02 8.13
N THR A 115 2.16 -6.78 7.15
CA THR A 115 3.60 -6.93 7.30
C THR A 115 4.31 -5.60 7.12
N LEU A 116 5.44 -5.43 7.80
CA LEU A 116 6.39 -4.35 7.60
C LEU A 116 7.76 -4.95 7.28
N VAL A 117 8.47 -4.35 6.34
CA VAL A 117 9.78 -4.82 5.90
C VAL A 117 10.83 -3.74 6.15
N PHE A 118 11.90 -4.12 6.86
CA PHE A 118 13.02 -3.25 7.19
C PHE A 118 14.33 -3.89 6.74
N ASP A 119 15.34 -3.06 6.51
CA ASP A 119 16.70 -3.51 6.23
C ASP A 119 17.59 -3.49 7.49
N ASN A 120 17.16 -2.77 8.55
CA ASN A 120 17.94 -2.53 9.75
C ASN A 120 17.05 -2.52 10.99
N GLU A 121 17.54 -3.10 12.09
CA GLU A 121 16.85 -3.11 13.40
C GLU A 121 16.66 -1.70 13.99
N ASP A 122 17.58 -0.79 13.72
CA ASP A 122 17.49 0.60 14.21
C ASP A 122 16.31 1.40 13.62
N GLU A 123 15.62 0.84 12.64
CA GLU A 123 14.51 1.47 11.94
C GLU A 123 13.13 0.96 12.38
N LEU A 124 13.07 -0.02 13.26
CA LEU A 124 11.82 -0.62 13.73
C LEU A 124 10.89 0.37 14.46
N ASP A 125 11.43 1.44 15.03
CA ASP A 125 10.68 2.45 15.79
C ASP A 125 10.18 3.63 14.94
N LYS A 126 10.40 3.62 13.62
CA LYS A 126 9.99 4.73 12.71
C LYS A 126 8.48 4.91 12.60
N GLU A 127 7.68 3.93 12.96
CA GLU A 127 6.21 3.99 12.97
C GLU A 127 5.68 5.19 13.80
N GLY A 128 6.40 5.59 14.85
CA GLY A 128 6.03 6.69 15.75
C GLY A 128 6.50 8.09 15.33
N ASP A 129 7.07 8.27 14.14
CA ASP A 129 7.63 9.56 13.73
C ASP A 129 6.53 10.53 13.26
N THR A 130 6.27 11.55 14.06
CA THR A 130 5.29 12.62 13.76
C THR A 130 5.81 13.67 12.77
N SER A 131 7.11 13.64 12.45
CA SER A 131 7.75 14.63 11.56
C SER A 131 7.73 14.23 10.09
N LEU A 132 7.15 13.07 9.76
CA LEU A 132 7.07 12.60 8.38
C LEU A 132 6.26 13.54 7.49
N GLU A 133 6.82 13.86 6.32
CA GLU A 133 6.16 14.64 5.27
C GLU A 133 5.69 13.75 4.09
N SER A 134 6.20 12.52 4.00
CA SER A 134 5.78 11.53 3.00
C SER A 134 5.83 10.12 3.58
N ALA A 135 4.94 9.26 3.09
CA ALA A 135 4.93 7.84 3.40
C ALA A 135 4.44 7.03 2.19
N GLU A 136 4.80 5.77 2.13
CA GLU A 136 4.35 4.86 1.07
C GLU A 136 3.70 3.63 1.69
N VAL A 137 2.54 3.23 1.16
CA VAL A 137 1.98 1.89 1.43
C VAL A 137 2.29 1.00 0.24
N GLU A 138 2.89 -0.14 0.50
CA GLU A 138 3.38 -1.04 -0.54
C GLU A 138 2.75 -2.42 -0.43
N TRP A 139 2.41 -3.01 -1.56
CA TRP A 139 2.05 -4.41 -1.71
C TRP A 139 3.06 -5.08 -2.63
N VAL A 140 3.61 -6.18 -2.17
CA VAL A 140 4.50 -7.04 -2.94
C VAL A 140 3.79 -8.36 -3.21
N TYR A 141 3.35 -8.55 -4.44
CA TYR A 141 2.69 -9.78 -4.88
C TYR A 141 3.74 -10.85 -5.18
N LEU A 142 3.78 -11.91 -4.37
CA LEU A 142 4.84 -12.90 -4.39
C LEU A 142 4.85 -13.76 -5.68
N ASP A 143 3.67 -14.12 -6.19
CA ASP A 143 3.57 -14.97 -7.37
C ASP A 143 3.78 -14.21 -8.68
N THR A 144 3.21 -13.03 -8.80
CA THR A 144 3.30 -12.22 -10.03
C THR A 144 4.55 -11.35 -10.09
N LYS A 145 5.30 -11.25 -8.99
CA LYS A 145 6.47 -10.38 -8.85
C LYS A 145 6.18 -8.93 -9.22
N MET A 146 5.02 -8.47 -8.80
CA MET A 146 4.60 -7.08 -8.98
C MET A 146 4.66 -6.34 -7.65
N ARG A 147 4.93 -5.05 -7.72
CA ARG A 147 4.94 -4.14 -6.58
C ARG A 147 3.95 -3.02 -6.86
N GLN A 148 2.95 -2.86 -6.00
CA GLN A 148 2.02 -1.74 -6.02
C GLN A 148 2.35 -0.81 -4.86
N ARG A 149 2.44 0.49 -5.14
CA ARG A 149 2.74 1.51 -4.13
C ARG A 149 1.70 2.61 -4.20
N TYR A 150 1.29 3.08 -3.02
CA TYR A 150 0.45 4.24 -2.81
C TYR A 150 1.32 5.30 -2.17
N PHE A 151 1.46 6.46 -2.82
CA PHE A 151 2.31 7.54 -2.37
C PHE A 151 1.48 8.61 -1.67
N PHE A 152 1.77 8.81 -0.40
CA PHE A 152 1.12 9.80 0.44
C PHE A 152 2.07 10.94 0.76
N ASN A 153 1.57 12.17 0.68
CA ASN A 153 2.30 13.36 1.10
C ASN A 153 1.45 14.17 2.08
N ARG A 154 2.14 14.92 2.94
CA ARG A 154 1.49 15.80 3.90
C ARG A 154 1.33 17.20 3.31
N ASN A 155 0.14 17.53 2.82
CA ASN A 155 -0.21 18.81 2.23
C ASN A 155 -0.91 19.68 3.28
N HIS A 156 -0.31 20.84 3.62
CA HIS A 156 -0.83 21.75 4.66
C HIS A 156 -1.13 21.07 6.00
N GLY A 157 -0.31 20.08 6.36
CA GLY A 157 -0.45 19.30 7.58
C GLY A 157 -1.44 18.16 7.52
N ALA A 158 -2.09 17.93 6.39
CA ALA A 158 -3.02 16.81 6.16
C ALA A 158 -2.42 15.80 5.20
N TRP A 159 -2.58 14.51 5.49
CA TRP A 159 -2.13 13.43 4.62
C TRP A 159 -3.08 13.28 3.40
N GLU A 160 -2.52 13.13 2.22
CA GLU A 160 -3.25 12.92 0.97
C GLU A 160 -2.56 11.87 0.10
N LEU A 161 -3.35 11.06 -0.60
CA LEU A 161 -2.87 10.13 -1.63
C LEU A 161 -2.67 10.90 -2.94
N ASP A 162 -1.43 10.96 -3.42
CA ASP A 162 -1.05 11.72 -4.61
C ASP A 162 -0.94 10.86 -5.87
N SER A 163 -0.52 9.61 -5.72
CA SER A 163 -0.36 8.70 -6.87
C SER A 163 -0.31 7.24 -6.45
N ILE A 164 -0.51 6.37 -7.42
CA ILE A 164 -0.31 4.92 -7.29
C ILE A 164 0.67 4.46 -8.36
N SER A 165 1.55 3.52 -8.06
CA SER A 165 2.35 2.84 -9.06
C SER A 165 2.14 1.33 -9.00
N LEU A 166 2.19 0.67 -10.16
CA LEU A 166 2.18 -0.79 -10.29
C LEU A 166 3.29 -1.19 -11.26
N MET A 167 4.37 -1.71 -10.70
CA MET A 167 5.59 -2.03 -11.44
C MET A 167 6.06 -3.46 -11.17
N PRO A 168 6.72 -4.12 -12.12
CA PRO A 168 7.40 -5.38 -11.83
C PRO A 168 8.52 -5.14 -10.81
N LEU A 169 8.76 -6.16 -9.98
CA LEU A 169 9.93 -6.15 -9.10
C LEU A 169 11.21 -6.16 -9.95
N PRO A 170 12.26 -5.45 -9.53
CA PRO A 170 13.53 -5.52 -10.21
C PRO A 170 14.08 -6.95 -10.17
N SER A 171 14.58 -7.44 -11.29
CA SER A 171 15.33 -8.70 -11.35
C SER A 171 16.79 -8.44 -10.94
N ILE A 172 17.27 -9.23 -10.00
CA ILE A 172 18.69 -9.19 -9.61
C ILE A 172 19.41 -10.27 -10.41
N ASP A 173 20.35 -9.87 -11.25
CA ASP A 173 21.09 -10.78 -12.11
C ASP A 173 21.92 -11.78 -11.27
N ASN A 174 21.71 -13.07 -11.50
CA ASN A 174 22.45 -14.20 -10.91
C ASN A 174 22.40 -14.34 -9.38
N GLU A 175 21.49 -13.66 -8.70
CA GLU A 175 21.30 -13.81 -7.27
C GLU A 175 19.81 -13.98 -6.93
N GLU A 176 19.52 -14.82 -5.93
CA GLU A 176 18.17 -14.93 -5.37
C GLU A 176 17.83 -13.66 -4.57
N GLY A 177 16.80 -12.93 -5.01
CA GLY A 177 16.25 -11.81 -4.28
C GLY A 177 15.47 -12.26 -3.05
N PHE A 178 15.32 -11.35 -2.06
CA PHE A 178 14.58 -11.67 -0.83
C PHE A 178 13.14 -12.16 -1.10
N VAL A 179 12.45 -11.57 -2.06
CA VAL A 179 11.06 -11.94 -2.38
C VAL A 179 10.97 -13.38 -2.91
N ASP A 180 11.90 -13.81 -3.76
CA ASP A 180 11.95 -15.18 -4.26
C ASP A 180 12.23 -16.18 -3.16
N PHE A 181 13.21 -15.89 -2.33
CA PHE A 181 13.54 -16.64 -1.12
C PHE A 181 12.32 -16.73 -0.19
N TYR A 182 11.74 -15.59 0.18
CA TYR A 182 10.62 -15.55 1.12
C TYR A 182 9.40 -16.35 0.62
N ARG A 183 9.09 -16.27 -0.66
CA ARG A 183 8.01 -17.07 -1.26
C ARG A 183 8.22 -18.58 -1.03
N SER A 184 9.43 -19.07 -1.28
CA SER A 184 9.79 -20.47 -1.03
C SER A 184 9.76 -20.78 0.47
N PHE A 185 10.32 -19.91 1.29
CA PHE A 185 10.36 -20.02 2.74
C PHE A 185 8.97 -20.07 3.38
N ALA A 186 8.04 -19.22 2.95
CA ALA A 186 6.68 -19.19 3.48
C ALA A 186 5.85 -20.42 3.09
N SER A 187 6.17 -21.07 1.96
CA SER A 187 5.34 -22.11 1.36
C SER A 187 5.83 -23.53 1.62
N ASP A 188 7.15 -23.73 1.81
CA ASP A 188 7.76 -25.05 1.87
C ASP A 188 8.50 -25.29 3.20
N SER A 189 8.01 -26.25 3.98
CA SER A 189 8.59 -26.62 5.28
C SER A 189 9.96 -27.29 5.15
N ILE A 190 10.26 -27.96 4.03
CA ILE A 190 11.58 -28.56 3.79
C ILE A 190 12.58 -27.45 3.49
N TYR A 191 12.18 -26.48 2.66
CA TYR A 191 12.98 -25.31 2.38
C TYR A 191 13.27 -24.51 3.66
N GLN A 192 12.31 -24.39 4.59
CA GLN A 192 12.55 -23.77 5.90
C GLN A 192 13.64 -24.48 6.70
N LEU A 193 13.61 -25.83 6.73
CA LEU A 193 14.64 -26.61 7.45
C LEU A 193 16.05 -26.31 6.98
N GLU A 194 16.24 -26.06 5.69
CA GLU A 194 17.54 -25.80 5.08
C GLU A 194 18.00 -24.35 5.25
N HIS A 195 17.04 -23.42 5.48
CA HIS A 195 17.29 -21.99 5.53
C HIS A 195 17.02 -21.35 6.89
N ILE A 196 17.05 -22.12 7.97
CA ILE A 196 16.98 -21.65 9.35
C ILE A 196 18.26 -22.05 10.09
N THR A 197 18.87 -21.10 10.79
CA THR A 197 20.03 -21.44 11.64
C THR A 197 19.62 -22.37 12.77
N ASN A 198 20.48 -23.30 13.15
CA ASN A 198 20.21 -24.20 14.25
C ASN A 198 21.37 -24.21 15.25
N PRO A 199 21.18 -23.72 16.51
CA PRO A 199 19.92 -23.17 17.04
C PRO A 199 19.60 -21.80 16.44
N ILE A 200 18.30 -21.46 16.42
CA ILE A 200 17.80 -20.13 16.06
C ILE A 200 17.74 -19.26 17.31
N GLY A 201 18.08 -17.96 17.20
CA GLY A 201 17.82 -16.98 18.25
C GLY A 201 16.31 -16.81 18.49
N PHE A 202 15.88 -16.80 19.73
CA PHE A 202 14.48 -16.64 20.08
C PHE A 202 14.32 -15.59 21.19
N VAL A 203 13.38 -14.66 20.96
CA VAL A 203 13.01 -13.60 21.89
C VAL A 203 11.51 -13.68 22.15
N THR A 204 11.12 -13.66 23.42
CA THR A 204 9.72 -13.69 23.84
C THR A 204 9.53 -12.93 25.15
N LEU A 205 8.30 -12.76 25.58
CA LEU A 205 8.00 -12.25 26.92
C LEU A 205 8.44 -13.28 27.98
N ASP A 206 8.97 -12.78 29.10
CA ASP A 206 9.34 -13.64 30.23
C ASP A 206 8.04 -14.15 30.90
N PRO A 207 7.82 -15.47 30.99
CA PRO A 207 6.61 -16.01 31.61
C PRO A 207 6.52 -15.72 33.13
N ASP A 208 7.63 -15.39 33.77
CA ASP A 208 7.68 -15.06 35.19
C ASP A 208 7.61 -13.54 35.48
N ASP A 209 7.80 -12.71 34.45
CA ASP A 209 7.73 -11.24 34.53
C ASP A 209 7.26 -10.64 33.22
N GLU A 210 5.97 -10.33 33.12
CA GLU A 210 5.30 -9.82 31.91
C GLU A 210 5.87 -8.48 31.36
N PHE A 211 6.72 -7.80 32.14
CA PHE A 211 7.40 -6.57 31.68
C PHE A 211 8.84 -6.82 31.21
N SER A 212 9.28 -8.07 31.23
CA SER A 212 10.63 -8.46 30.84
C SER A 212 10.64 -9.28 29.55
N ILE A 213 11.74 -9.19 28.82
CA ILE A 213 12.00 -9.94 27.61
C ILE A 213 12.99 -11.06 27.94
N LEU A 214 12.65 -12.28 27.51
CA LEU A 214 13.51 -13.45 27.57
C LEU A 214 14.20 -13.67 26.24
N GLU A 215 15.51 -13.53 26.20
CA GLU A 215 16.35 -13.90 25.05
C GLU A 215 16.95 -15.29 25.26
N THR A 216 16.70 -16.17 24.34
CA THR A 216 17.17 -17.56 24.38
C THR A 216 17.41 -18.12 22.99
N THR A 217 17.56 -19.41 22.85
CA THR A 217 17.64 -20.10 21.58
C THR A 217 16.69 -21.30 21.54
N MET A 218 16.16 -21.63 20.36
CA MET A 218 15.38 -22.83 20.15
C MET A 218 15.98 -23.72 19.07
N GLY A 219 15.78 -25.01 19.20
CA GLY A 219 16.13 -25.95 18.13
C GLY A 219 15.12 -25.90 16.99
N ILE A 220 15.56 -26.29 15.80
CA ILE A 220 14.73 -26.22 14.59
C ILE A 220 13.43 -27.04 14.69
N SER A 221 13.41 -28.12 15.47
CA SER A 221 12.19 -28.90 15.71
C SER A 221 11.15 -28.14 16.53
N GLN A 222 11.58 -27.21 17.38
CA GLN A 222 10.70 -26.36 18.17
C GLN A 222 10.09 -25.27 17.31
N TRP A 223 10.83 -24.74 16.33
CA TRP A 223 10.33 -23.76 15.35
C TRP A 223 9.00 -24.19 14.74
N PHE A 224 8.89 -25.43 14.29
CA PHE A 224 7.65 -25.94 13.67
C PHE A 224 6.46 -26.01 14.62
N GLY A 225 6.69 -25.99 15.94
CA GLY A 225 5.64 -25.92 16.95
C GLY A 225 5.21 -24.50 17.30
N PHE A 226 6.10 -23.52 17.10
CA PHE A 226 5.88 -22.12 17.48
C PHE A 226 5.73 -21.16 16.31
N ARG A 227 6.10 -21.59 15.08
CA ARG A 227 6.07 -20.70 13.93
C ARG A 227 4.67 -20.13 13.67
N PRO A 228 4.60 -18.84 13.33
CA PRO A 228 3.35 -18.22 12.92
C PRO A 228 2.89 -18.71 11.55
N GLU A 229 1.64 -18.42 11.21
CA GLU A 229 1.20 -18.49 9.84
C GLU A 229 1.81 -17.33 9.05
N LEU A 230 2.62 -17.67 8.05
CA LEU A 230 3.32 -16.67 7.23
C LEU A 230 2.46 -16.27 6.03
N PRO A 231 2.40 -14.97 5.68
CA PRO A 231 1.78 -14.50 4.44
C PRO A 231 2.40 -15.17 3.21
N LYS A 232 1.56 -15.76 2.32
CA LYS A 232 2.02 -16.55 1.15
C LYS A 232 1.74 -15.90 -0.19
N ASP A 233 0.72 -15.04 -0.23
CA ASP A 233 0.27 -14.44 -1.48
C ASP A 233 0.90 -13.08 -1.70
N ARG A 234 1.00 -12.28 -0.65
CA ARG A 234 1.55 -10.92 -0.69
C ARG A 234 2.18 -10.52 0.63
N LEU A 235 3.15 -9.63 0.56
CA LEU A 235 3.63 -8.83 1.67
C LEU A 235 3.07 -7.43 1.55
N THR A 236 2.71 -6.85 2.67
CA THR A 236 2.45 -5.41 2.79
C THR A 236 3.69 -4.74 3.36
N ASN A 237 3.83 -3.44 3.13
CA ASN A 237 4.84 -2.65 3.79
C ASN A 237 4.34 -1.21 3.92
N ILE A 238 4.70 -0.54 5.02
CA ILE A 238 4.54 0.90 5.14
C ILE A 238 5.95 1.47 5.24
N ASN A 239 6.29 2.33 4.29
CA ASN A 239 7.58 3.00 4.28
C ASN A 239 7.43 4.37 4.96
N TYR A 240 8.03 4.48 6.15
CA TYR A 240 8.13 5.70 6.95
C TYR A 240 9.47 6.44 6.70
N GLY A 241 10.06 6.26 5.51
CA GLY A 241 11.39 6.77 5.18
C GLY A 241 12.55 5.87 5.62
N GLN A 242 12.27 4.61 6.01
CA GLN A 242 13.32 3.59 6.20
C GLN A 242 13.95 3.21 4.86
N ALA A 243 15.19 2.71 4.95
CA ALA A 243 15.87 2.15 3.80
C ALA A 243 15.08 0.95 3.24
N ASN A 244 14.88 0.90 1.95
CA ASN A 244 14.28 -0.21 1.24
C ASN A 244 15.14 -0.53 0.02
N ASP A 245 16.26 -1.22 0.27
CA ASP A 245 17.23 -1.60 -0.73
C ASP A 245 17.02 -3.07 -1.14
N ASP A 246 16.62 -3.28 -2.38
CA ASP A 246 16.45 -4.63 -2.94
C ASP A 246 17.76 -5.45 -2.96
N LEU A 247 18.91 -4.79 -2.80
CA LEU A 247 20.25 -5.42 -2.68
C LEU A 247 20.70 -5.63 -1.24
N SER A 248 19.91 -5.22 -0.25
CA SER A 248 20.24 -5.42 1.16
C SER A 248 20.48 -6.90 1.47
N ARG A 249 21.48 -7.14 2.30
CA ARG A 249 21.84 -8.48 2.77
C ARG A 249 21.18 -8.86 4.10
N HIS A 250 20.34 -7.98 4.63
CA HIS A 250 19.53 -8.17 5.82
C HIS A 250 18.10 -7.75 5.51
N LYS A 251 17.15 -8.53 6.00
CA LYS A 251 15.73 -8.18 5.95
C LYS A 251 15.09 -8.58 7.28
N ILE A 252 14.24 -7.70 7.77
CA ILE A 252 13.45 -7.91 8.96
C ILE A 252 12.00 -7.83 8.52
N LEU A 253 11.25 -8.88 8.79
CA LEU A 253 9.82 -8.96 8.50
C LEU A 253 9.06 -8.94 9.83
N LYS A 254 8.38 -7.84 10.11
CA LYS A 254 7.44 -7.73 11.23
C LYS A 254 6.05 -8.07 10.72
N VAL A 255 5.34 -8.93 11.41
CA VAL A 255 3.96 -9.32 11.12
C VAL A 255 3.10 -8.91 12.30
N ASN A 256 2.15 -8.02 12.07
CA ASN A 256 1.25 -7.50 13.08
C ASN A 256 -0.19 -7.96 12.80
N GLY A 257 -0.92 -8.36 13.83
CA GLY A 257 -2.35 -8.57 13.77
C GLY A 257 -3.12 -7.27 13.91
N PHE A 258 -4.24 -7.13 13.18
CA PHE A 258 -5.06 -5.92 13.28
C PHE A 258 -5.92 -5.87 14.56
N GLU A 259 -6.38 -7.02 15.05
CA GLU A 259 -7.39 -7.08 16.11
C GLU A 259 -6.90 -7.73 17.40
N ASP A 260 -5.86 -8.57 17.34
CA ASP A 260 -5.43 -9.45 18.42
C ASP A 260 -4.15 -8.98 19.14
N GLY A 261 -3.55 -7.87 18.70
CA GLY A 261 -2.30 -7.35 19.28
C GLY A 261 -1.09 -8.26 19.06
N SER A 262 -1.21 -9.28 18.20
CA SER A 262 -0.07 -10.14 17.86
C SER A 262 1.01 -9.35 17.12
N SER A 263 2.25 -9.56 17.50
CA SER A 263 3.41 -8.97 16.84
C SER A 263 4.57 -9.95 16.86
N ILE A 264 5.01 -10.35 15.70
CA ILE A 264 6.14 -11.24 15.50
C ILE A 264 7.14 -10.64 14.53
N ILE A 265 8.43 -10.92 14.78
CA ILE A 265 9.51 -10.40 13.95
C ILE A 265 10.43 -11.55 13.52
N LEU A 266 10.66 -11.65 12.23
CA LEU A 266 11.54 -12.63 11.60
C LEU A 266 12.75 -11.89 11.05
N TYR A 267 13.95 -12.36 11.39
CA TYR A 267 15.20 -11.75 10.99
C TYR A 267 15.93 -12.65 10.01
N PHE A 268 16.19 -12.11 8.82
CA PHE A 268 16.86 -12.78 7.73
C PHE A 268 18.19 -12.12 7.39
N ARG A 269 19.16 -12.91 7.00
CA ARG A 269 20.43 -12.44 6.47
C ARG A 269 20.89 -13.29 5.30
N LYS A 270 21.73 -12.70 4.45
CA LYS A 270 22.32 -13.39 3.29
C LYS A 270 23.77 -13.78 3.59
N ARG A 271 24.06 -15.09 3.61
CA ARG A 271 25.41 -15.64 3.71
C ARG A 271 25.85 -16.16 2.35
N GLY A 272 26.92 -15.53 1.78
CA GLY A 272 27.26 -15.78 0.39
C GLY A 272 26.09 -15.37 -0.51
N ASN A 273 25.46 -16.31 -1.21
CA ASN A 273 24.31 -16.08 -2.08
C ASN A 273 23.00 -16.67 -1.50
N GLU A 274 23.04 -17.25 -0.31
CA GLU A 274 21.89 -17.91 0.29
C GLU A 274 21.31 -17.09 1.45
N TRP A 275 20.00 -16.99 1.50
CA TRP A 275 19.28 -16.38 2.61
C TRP A 275 19.06 -17.39 3.72
N GLU A 276 19.17 -16.95 4.97
CA GLU A 276 18.83 -17.75 6.15
C GLU A 276 18.08 -16.91 7.19
N MET A 277 17.11 -17.50 7.89
CA MET A 277 16.52 -16.94 9.08
C MET A 277 17.39 -17.27 10.30
N TYR A 278 17.76 -16.27 11.10
CA TYR A 278 18.68 -16.45 12.22
C TYR A 278 18.11 -16.07 13.57
N LYS A 279 17.01 -15.31 13.61
CA LYS A 279 16.36 -14.85 14.84
C LYS A 279 14.86 -14.75 14.60
N PHE A 280 14.10 -15.05 15.65
CA PHE A 280 12.66 -14.95 15.71
C PHE A 280 12.25 -14.31 17.02
N GLU A 281 11.35 -13.34 16.96
CA GLU A 281 10.74 -12.72 18.13
C GLU A 281 9.23 -12.96 18.10
N ASP A 282 8.68 -13.34 19.26
CA ASP A 282 7.25 -13.44 19.49
C ASP A 282 6.94 -12.80 20.84
N THR A 283 6.45 -11.57 20.75
CA THR A 283 6.03 -10.76 21.89
C THR A 283 4.51 -10.57 21.90
N SER A 284 3.77 -11.45 21.25
CA SER A 284 2.30 -11.46 21.25
C SER A 284 1.76 -11.62 22.67
N ILE A 285 0.74 -10.82 23.03
CA ILE A 285 0.13 -10.77 24.37
C ILE A 285 -1.14 -11.63 24.36
#